data_b8aeb960ab4659e2cdd564abce841095
#
_entry.id   b8aeb960ab4659e2cdd564abce841095
#
_cell.length_a   1.000
_cell.length_b   1.000
_cell.length_c   1.000
_cell.angle_alpha   90.00
_cell.angle_beta   90.00
_cell.angle_gamma   90.00
#
_symmetry.space_group_name_H-M   'P 1'
#
loop_
_entity.id
_entity.type
_entity.pdbx_description
1 polymer ?
#
loop_
_entity_poly.entity_id
_entity_poly.type
_entity_poly.pdbx_seq_one_letter_code
_entity_poly.pdbx_strand_id
1 'polypeptide(L)'
;MKKIILIILIGLLSSFCKTEPIVINIQPLGKVSKKYILQVKKSVKTFYGYDCKILSPKKITNNMLSKITRRIDANKALRTNETNGNLLYVTEKDICHFKDKLRPEYGIFGLGLRPGKTCIVSTFRLKKNVSKQKTLERLEKVALHEIGHNLGLKHCDNDKKCMMNDARGTIKQVDFGNVWFCDKCRKQLKI
;
A
#
# COMPACT_ATOMS: atom_id res chain seq x y z
N MET A 1 -39.61 -43.12 -44.48
CA MET A 1 -38.44 -42.24 -44.41
C MET A 1 -38.46 -41.51 -43.05
N LYS A 2 -37.68 -41.96 -42.05
CA LYS A 2 -37.64 -41.37 -40.71
C LYS A 2 -36.52 -40.32 -40.68
N LYS A 3 -36.88 -39.04 -40.43
CA LYS A 3 -35.90 -37.95 -40.24
C LYS A 3 -35.35 -38.02 -38.82
N ILE A 4 -34.06 -38.24 -38.68
CA ILE A 4 -33.32 -38.18 -37.43
C ILE A 4 -32.95 -36.71 -37.18
N ILE A 5 -33.51 -36.10 -36.15
CA ILE A 5 -33.15 -34.75 -35.70
C ILE A 5 -31.97 -34.90 -34.73
N LEU A 6 -30.79 -34.47 -35.16
CA LEU A 6 -29.58 -34.41 -34.35
C LEU A 6 -29.62 -33.12 -33.51
N ILE A 7 -29.90 -33.22 -32.20
CA ILE A 7 -29.81 -32.11 -31.26
C ILE A 7 -28.37 -31.97 -30.82
N ILE A 8 -27.70 -30.94 -31.33
CA ILE A 8 -26.32 -30.56 -30.87
C ILE A 8 -26.48 -29.78 -29.58
N LEU A 9 -26.16 -30.42 -28.45
CA LEU A 9 -26.11 -29.79 -27.14
C LEU A 9 -24.79 -28.99 -27.05
N ILE A 10 -24.83 -27.68 -27.33
CA ILE A 10 -23.70 -26.79 -27.15
C ILE A 10 -23.58 -26.52 -25.63
N GLY A 11 -22.69 -27.26 -24.99
CA GLY A 11 -22.31 -27.00 -23.60
C GLY A 11 -21.57 -25.67 -23.48
N LEU A 12 -22.22 -24.64 -22.92
CA LEU A 12 -21.59 -23.39 -22.49
C LEU A 12 -20.64 -23.71 -21.30
N LEU A 13 -19.37 -23.94 -21.58
CA LEU A 13 -18.30 -23.92 -20.60
C LEU A 13 -18.08 -22.46 -20.15
N SER A 14 -18.84 -22.04 -19.14
CA SER A 14 -18.54 -20.80 -18.41
C SER A 14 -17.21 -20.98 -17.67
N SER A 15 -16.11 -20.56 -18.28
CA SER A 15 -14.82 -20.42 -17.60
C SER A 15 -14.97 -19.38 -16.51
N PHE A 16 -15.28 -19.84 -15.29
CA PHE A 16 -15.12 -19.01 -14.09
C PHE A 16 -13.63 -18.68 -13.95
N CYS A 17 -13.23 -17.51 -14.40
CA CYS A 17 -11.92 -16.97 -14.13
C CYS A 17 -11.83 -16.74 -12.60
N LYS A 18 -11.35 -17.74 -11.86
CA LYS A 18 -11.00 -17.59 -10.44
C LYS A 18 -9.83 -16.62 -10.38
N THR A 19 -10.09 -15.37 -10.04
CA THR A 19 -9.02 -14.44 -9.72
C THR A 19 -8.28 -14.97 -8.49
N GLU A 20 -6.98 -15.22 -8.63
CA GLU A 20 -6.15 -15.65 -7.51
C GLU A 20 -6.27 -14.67 -6.34
N PRO A 21 -6.37 -15.16 -5.09
CA PRO A 21 -6.52 -14.30 -3.93
C PRO A 21 -5.31 -13.37 -3.80
N ILE A 22 -5.58 -12.08 -3.55
CA ILE A 22 -4.52 -11.09 -3.36
C ILE A 22 -3.81 -11.38 -2.03
N VAL A 23 -2.52 -11.63 -2.10
CA VAL A 23 -1.63 -11.77 -0.94
C VAL A 23 -0.67 -10.59 -0.89
N ILE A 24 -0.58 -9.92 0.26
CA ILE A 24 0.37 -8.82 0.50
C ILE A 24 1.60 -9.36 1.23
N ASN A 25 2.75 -9.32 0.59
CA ASN A 25 4.02 -9.59 1.25
C ASN A 25 4.42 -8.36 2.07
N ILE A 26 4.54 -8.51 3.38
CA ILE A 26 5.00 -7.44 4.29
C ILE A 26 6.47 -7.68 4.59
N GLN A 27 7.34 -6.78 4.15
CA GLN A 27 8.78 -6.90 4.33
C GLN A 27 9.33 -5.79 5.23
N PRO A 28 9.88 -6.13 6.42
CA PRO A 28 10.63 -5.17 7.21
C PRO A 28 11.85 -4.67 6.43
N LEU A 29 12.02 -3.36 6.28
CA LEU A 29 13.19 -2.75 5.64
C LEU A 29 14.09 -2.12 6.71
N GLY A 30 15.23 -2.76 6.99
CA GLY A 30 16.07 -2.49 8.13
C GLY A 30 15.51 -3.07 9.43
N LYS A 31 15.94 -2.54 10.58
CA LYS A 31 15.43 -2.94 11.91
C LYS A 31 14.04 -2.33 12.13
N VAL A 32 13.03 -3.17 12.29
CA VAL A 32 11.63 -2.77 12.50
C VAL A 32 11.02 -3.55 13.67
N SER A 33 10.34 -2.86 14.56
CA SER A 33 9.66 -3.49 15.69
C SER A 33 8.53 -4.42 15.22
N LYS A 34 8.49 -5.64 15.75
CA LYS A 34 7.48 -6.66 15.43
C LYS A 34 6.05 -6.13 15.56
N LYS A 35 5.78 -5.22 16.52
CA LYS A 35 4.44 -4.65 16.72
C LYS A 35 3.95 -3.83 15.52
N TYR A 36 4.83 -3.11 14.79
CA TYR A 36 4.45 -2.36 13.59
C TYR A 36 4.08 -3.31 12.44
N ILE A 37 4.86 -4.39 12.28
CA ILE A 37 4.57 -5.42 11.28
C ILE A 37 3.24 -6.11 11.55
N LEU A 38 2.99 -6.49 12.82
CA LEU A 38 1.72 -7.13 13.22
C LEU A 38 0.52 -6.18 13.08
N GLN A 39 0.69 -4.88 13.39
CA GLN A 39 -0.36 -3.88 13.15
C GLN A 39 -0.71 -3.80 11.68
N VAL A 40 0.28 -3.65 10.80
CA VAL A 40 0.06 -3.57 9.35
C VAL A 40 -0.64 -4.84 8.85
N LYS A 41 -0.18 -6.03 9.26
CA LYS A 41 -0.82 -7.30 8.91
C LYS A 41 -2.30 -7.33 9.32
N LYS A 42 -2.58 -6.96 10.58
CA LYS A 42 -3.96 -6.88 11.11
C LYS A 42 -4.80 -5.92 10.28
N SER A 43 -4.31 -4.70 10.05
CA SER A 43 -5.03 -3.65 9.33
C SER A 43 -5.37 -4.08 7.90
N VAL A 44 -4.42 -4.66 7.17
CA VAL A 44 -4.64 -5.15 5.79
C VAL A 44 -5.70 -6.25 5.76
N LYS A 45 -5.62 -7.22 6.68
CA LYS A 45 -6.61 -8.31 6.76
C LYS A 45 -7.99 -7.79 7.13
N THR A 46 -8.09 -6.88 8.11
CA THR A 46 -9.38 -6.33 8.58
C THR A 46 -10.03 -5.44 7.52
N PHE A 47 -9.26 -4.62 6.83
CA PHE A 47 -9.80 -3.60 5.92
C PHE A 47 -10.05 -4.12 4.49
N TYR A 48 -9.07 -4.82 3.92
CA TYR A 48 -9.14 -5.34 2.55
C TYR A 48 -9.56 -6.82 2.46
N GLY A 49 -9.55 -7.55 3.56
CA GLY A 49 -9.71 -9.01 3.57
C GLY A 49 -8.52 -9.78 3.01
N TYR A 50 -7.43 -9.10 2.62
CA TYR A 50 -6.28 -9.75 1.99
C TYR A 50 -5.44 -10.53 2.98
N ASP A 51 -4.91 -11.66 2.54
CA ASP A 51 -3.94 -12.40 3.32
C ASP A 51 -2.56 -11.73 3.26
N CYS A 52 -1.78 -11.93 4.34
CA CYS A 52 -0.46 -11.31 4.47
C CYS A 52 0.60 -12.33 4.84
N LYS A 53 1.69 -12.34 4.06
CA LYS A 53 2.92 -13.10 4.36
C LYS A 53 3.97 -12.13 4.89
N ILE A 54 4.53 -12.40 6.07
CA ILE A 54 5.65 -11.62 6.61
C ILE A 54 6.94 -12.24 6.08
N LEU A 55 7.73 -11.42 5.37
CA LEU A 55 9.02 -11.82 4.83
C LEU A 55 10.15 -11.54 5.82
N SER A 56 11.30 -12.17 5.61
CA SER A 56 12.53 -11.88 6.36
C SER A 56 12.95 -10.41 6.19
N PRO A 57 13.53 -9.77 7.22
CA PRO A 57 14.00 -8.39 7.10
C PRO A 57 15.00 -8.21 5.96
N LYS A 58 14.78 -7.18 5.12
CA LYS A 58 15.71 -6.78 4.05
C LYS A 58 16.65 -5.70 4.56
N LYS A 59 17.94 -5.82 4.27
CA LYS A 59 18.93 -4.77 4.60
C LYS A 59 18.70 -3.53 3.74
N ILE A 60 18.89 -2.36 4.32
CA ILE A 60 18.96 -1.09 3.59
C ILE A 60 20.31 -1.02 2.92
N THR A 61 20.36 -0.92 1.61
CA THR A 61 21.57 -0.85 0.82
C THR A 61 21.83 0.57 0.30
N ASN A 62 23.06 0.90 -0.07
CA ASN A 62 23.43 2.24 -0.51
C ASN A 62 22.65 2.71 -1.75
N ASN A 63 22.28 1.80 -2.64
CA ASN A 63 21.48 2.10 -3.83
C ASN A 63 20.04 2.53 -3.51
N MET A 64 19.52 2.23 -2.30
CA MET A 64 18.23 2.70 -1.82
C MET A 64 18.29 4.11 -1.22
N LEU A 65 19.49 4.63 -0.96
CA LEU A 65 19.63 5.90 -0.24
C LEU A 65 19.65 7.08 -1.21
N SER A 66 19.16 8.21 -0.72
CA SER A 66 19.33 9.49 -1.37
C SER A 66 20.82 9.92 -1.31
N LYS A 67 21.25 10.68 -2.29
CA LYS A 67 22.64 11.14 -2.35
C LYS A 67 22.92 12.30 -1.36
N ILE A 68 21.91 13.12 -1.07
CA ILE A 68 22.04 14.35 -0.27
C ILE A 68 21.87 14.05 1.22
N THR A 69 20.68 13.57 1.62
CA THR A 69 20.31 13.42 3.04
C THR A 69 20.57 12.03 3.59
N ARG A 70 20.95 11.08 2.75
CA ARG A 70 21.12 9.65 3.13
C ARG A 70 19.84 9.01 3.70
N ARG A 71 18.68 9.64 3.52
CA ARG A 71 17.38 9.01 3.78
C ARG A 71 17.09 7.92 2.76
N ILE A 72 16.16 7.03 3.06
CA ILE A 72 15.70 6.07 2.06
C ILE A 72 14.93 6.84 0.97
N ASP A 73 15.42 6.78 -0.26
CA ASP A 73 14.69 7.23 -1.45
C ASP A 73 13.61 6.17 -1.75
N ALA A 74 12.35 6.54 -1.53
CA ALA A 74 11.23 5.62 -1.66
C ALA A 74 11.13 5.04 -3.08
N ASN A 75 11.35 5.84 -4.13
CA ASN A 75 11.33 5.35 -5.51
C ASN A 75 12.41 4.29 -5.78
N LYS A 76 13.62 4.51 -5.25
CA LYS A 76 14.70 3.53 -5.37
C LYS A 76 14.39 2.26 -4.60
N ALA A 77 13.85 2.37 -3.36
CA ALA A 77 13.46 1.22 -2.55
C ALA A 77 12.37 0.39 -3.26
N LEU A 78 11.34 1.01 -3.84
CA LEU A 78 10.26 0.32 -4.53
C LEU A 78 10.74 -0.47 -5.75
N ARG A 79 11.81 -0.03 -6.42
CA ARG A 79 12.42 -0.73 -7.56
C ARG A 79 13.21 -1.98 -7.17
N THR A 80 13.46 -2.20 -5.87
CA THR A 80 14.17 -3.40 -5.36
C THR A 80 13.22 -4.55 -5.03
N ASN A 81 11.96 -4.49 -5.50
CA ASN A 81 11.03 -5.60 -5.36
C ASN A 81 11.49 -6.78 -6.23
N GLU A 82 11.93 -7.84 -5.57
CA GLU A 82 12.34 -9.10 -6.19
C GLU A 82 11.20 -10.12 -6.19
N THR A 83 10.05 -9.79 -5.57
CA THR A 83 8.87 -10.64 -5.59
C THR A 83 8.03 -10.31 -6.81
N ASN A 84 7.45 -11.30 -7.47
CA ASN A 84 6.47 -11.07 -8.53
C ASN A 84 5.10 -10.67 -8.01
N GLY A 85 4.95 -10.56 -6.67
CA GLY A 85 3.70 -10.30 -5.96
C GLY A 85 3.60 -8.89 -5.39
N ASN A 86 2.49 -8.64 -4.68
CA ASN A 86 2.28 -7.39 -3.98
C ASN A 86 3.22 -7.30 -2.77
N LEU A 87 3.92 -6.18 -2.63
CA LEU A 87 4.93 -5.97 -1.60
C LEU A 87 4.71 -4.65 -0.87
N LEU A 88 4.64 -4.70 0.46
CA LEU A 88 4.64 -3.54 1.33
C LEU A 88 5.91 -3.54 2.19
N TYR A 89 6.80 -2.59 1.93
CA TYR A 89 7.91 -2.30 2.82
C TYR A 89 7.44 -1.52 4.05
N VAL A 90 7.87 -1.95 5.23
CA VAL A 90 7.69 -1.20 6.49
C VAL A 90 9.06 -0.86 7.04
N THR A 91 9.29 0.41 7.37
CA THR A 91 10.58 0.86 7.93
C THR A 91 10.41 1.84 9.10
N GLU A 92 11.41 1.93 9.97
CA GLU A 92 11.51 2.95 11.02
C GLU A 92 12.49 4.08 10.64
N LYS A 93 13.09 4.01 9.46
CA LYS A 93 13.96 5.06 8.93
C LYS A 93 13.17 6.12 8.18
N ASP A 94 13.68 7.34 8.13
CA ASP A 94 13.06 8.41 7.36
C ASP A 94 13.13 8.09 5.87
N ILE A 95 12.04 8.41 5.15
CA ILE A 95 11.92 8.21 3.71
C ILE A 95 11.66 9.53 3.01
N CYS A 96 12.14 9.64 1.77
CA CYS A 96 11.93 10.81 0.93
C CYS A 96 11.64 10.39 -0.52
N HIS A 97 11.14 11.34 -1.29
CA HIS A 97 11.05 11.21 -2.74
C HIS A 97 11.35 12.53 -3.42
N PHE A 98 11.72 12.49 -4.70
CA PHE A 98 11.84 13.68 -5.51
C PHE A 98 10.45 14.26 -5.77
N LYS A 99 10.23 15.51 -5.37
CA LYS A 99 8.97 16.23 -5.61
C LYS A 99 9.11 17.22 -6.76
N ASP A 100 10.11 18.09 -6.65
CA ASP A 100 10.47 19.11 -7.64
C ASP A 100 11.92 19.57 -7.41
N LYS A 101 12.42 20.47 -8.27
CA LYS A 101 13.79 21.01 -8.17
C LYS A 101 14.09 21.71 -6.84
N LEU A 102 13.09 22.36 -6.22
CA LEU A 102 13.21 23.05 -4.92
C LEU A 102 13.14 22.07 -3.76
N ARG A 103 12.51 20.92 -3.95
CA ARG A 103 12.31 19.88 -2.94
C ARG A 103 12.74 18.50 -3.47
N PRO A 104 14.03 18.34 -3.80
CA PRO A 104 14.54 17.11 -4.42
C PRO A 104 14.46 15.89 -3.50
N GLU A 105 14.34 16.11 -2.19
CA GLU A 105 14.22 15.05 -1.19
C GLU A 105 13.12 15.38 -0.18
N TYR A 106 11.90 15.51 -0.70
CA TYR A 106 10.73 15.78 0.13
C TYR A 106 10.42 14.58 1.03
N GLY A 107 10.35 14.83 2.34
CA GLY A 107 10.05 13.78 3.32
C GLY A 107 8.56 13.40 3.31
N ILE A 108 8.30 12.10 3.32
CA ILE A 108 6.96 11.53 3.19
C ILE A 108 6.67 10.49 4.28
N PHE A 109 5.41 10.09 4.42
CA PHE A 109 4.97 9.03 5.33
C PHE A 109 4.97 7.67 4.64
N GLY A 110 4.63 7.63 3.36
CA GLY A 110 4.59 6.46 2.51
C GLY A 110 4.66 6.84 1.04
N LEU A 111 4.75 5.83 0.18
CA LEU A 111 4.67 5.94 -1.28
C LEU A 111 4.19 4.61 -1.86
N GLY A 112 3.11 4.65 -2.65
CA GLY A 112 2.61 3.52 -3.43
C GLY A 112 2.71 3.76 -4.93
N LEU A 113 3.16 2.77 -5.70
CA LEU A 113 3.07 2.82 -7.17
C LEU A 113 1.60 2.73 -7.60
N ARG A 114 1.20 3.50 -8.61
CA ARG A 114 -0.22 3.59 -9.02
C ARG A 114 -0.44 3.49 -10.53
N PRO A 115 -1.20 2.48 -11.02
CA PRO A 115 -1.41 1.23 -10.31
C PRO A 115 -0.08 0.50 -10.13
N GLY A 116 -0.01 -0.41 -9.18
CA GLY A 116 1.25 -1.11 -8.95
C GLY A 116 1.12 -2.25 -7.96
N LYS A 117 2.26 -2.87 -7.67
CA LYS A 117 2.35 -3.99 -6.74
C LYS A 117 3.23 -3.69 -5.54
N THR A 118 3.83 -2.49 -5.46
CA THR A 118 4.82 -2.18 -4.43
C THR A 118 4.53 -0.85 -3.77
N CYS A 119 4.59 -0.84 -2.45
CA CYS A 119 4.52 0.38 -1.65
C CYS A 119 5.47 0.32 -0.44
N ILE A 120 5.70 1.46 0.18
CA ILE A 120 6.54 1.62 1.37
C ILE A 120 5.86 2.56 2.36
N VAL A 121 5.98 2.25 3.66
CA VAL A 121 5.55 3.12 4.75
C VAL A 121 6.64 3.27 5.80
N SER A 122 6.72 4.44 6.41
CA SER A 122 7.70 4.73 7.45
C SER A 122 7.03 5.22 8.73
N THR A 123 7.44 4.65 9.87
CA THR A 123 7.00 5.15 11.18
C THR A 123 7.81 6.34 11.67
N PHE A 124 8.92 6.71 11.01
CA PHE A 124 9.84 7.74 11.48
C PHE A 124 9.15 9.06 11.80
N ARG A 125 8.34 9.57 10.86
CA ARG A 125 7.59 10.83 11.03
C ARG A 125 6.27 10.64 11.77
N LEU A 126 5.69 9.43 11.72
CA LEU A 126 4.40 9.10 12.35
C LEU A 126 4.48 9.05 13.87
N LYS A 127 5.66 8.68 14.43
CA LYS A 127 5.89 8.56 15.87
C LYS A 127 6.28 9.87 16.56
N LYS A 128 6.43 10.97 15.81
CA LYS A 128 6.91 12.22 16.38
C LYS A 128 5.86 12.83 17.34
N ASN A 129 6.27 13.07 18.59
CA ASN A 129 5.50 13.74 19.64
C ASN A 129 4.12 13.10 19.96
N VAL A 130 4.04 11.75 19.87
CA VAL A 130 2.78 11.04 20.17
C VAL A 130 3.03 9.70 20.87
N SER A 131 1.97 9.14 21.44
CA SER A 131 1.99 7.83 22.07
C SER A 131 2.24 6.71 21.05
N LYS A 132 2.63 5.54 21.58
CA LYS A 132 2.78 4.31 20.77
C LYS A 132 1.46 3.93 20.08
N GLN A 133 0.34 4.08 20.78
CA GLN A 133 -0.99 3.78 20.23
C GLN A 133 -1.31 4.69 19.04
N LYS A 134 -1.09 6.00 19.18
CA LYS A 134 -1.31 6.96 18.11
C LYS A 134 -0.41 6.70 16.88
N THR A 135 0.83 6.24 17.14
CA THR A 135 1.73 5.81 16.06
C THR A 135 1.15 4.63 15.27
N LEU A 136 0.55 3.64 15.94
CA LEU A 136 -0.08 2.48 15.29
C LEU A 136 -1.29 2.89 14.44
N GLU A 137 -2.15 3.78 14.95
CA GLU A 137 -3.29 4.33 14.21
C GLU A 137 -2.86 5.07 12.94
N ARG A 138 -1.83 5.92 13.03
CA ARG A 138 -1.26 6.61 11.88
C ARG A 138 -0.64 5.64 10.86
N LEU A 139 0.09 4.63 11.35
CA LEU A 139 0.70 3.60 10.50
C LEU A 139 -0.37 2.80 9.75
N GLU A 140 -1.45 2.42 10.40
CA GLU A 140 -2.59 1.76 9.77
C GLU A 140 -3.12 2.59 8.60
N LYS A 141 -3.47 3.86 8.84
CA LYS A 141 -4.01 4.76 7.81
C LYS A 141 -3.08 4.90 6.62
N VAL A 142 -1.79 5.14 6.87
CA VAL A 142 -0.81 5.32 5.78
C VAL A 142 -0.60 4.01 5.03
N ALA A 143 -0.47 2.86 5.70
CA ALA A 143 -0.28 1.58 5.03
C ALA A 143 -1.46 1.22 4.10
N LEU A 144 -2.69 1.42 4.57
CA LEU A 144 -3.89 1.17 3.77
C LEU A 144 -4.04 2.16 2.61
N HIS A 145 -3.66 3.43 2.81
CA HIS A 145 -3.60 4.47 1.77
C HIS A 145 -2.65 4.07 0.63
N GLU A 146 -1.43 3.62 0.96
CA GLU A 146 -0.44 3.24 -0.06
C GLU A 146 -0.86 1.97 -0.83
N ILE A 147 -1.52 1.01 -0.16
CA ILE A 147 -2.14 -0.12 -0.85
C ILE A 147 -3.27 0.36 -1.76
N GLY A 148 -4.08 1.35 -1.34
CA GLY A 148 -5.09 1.98 -2.18
C GLY A 148 -4.51 2.52 -3.49
N HIS A 149 -3.31 3.12 -3.44
CA HIS A 149 -2.59 3.52 -4.66
C HIS A 149 -2.20 2.31 -5.52
N ASN A 150 -1.69 1.24 -4.93
CA ASN A 150 -1.37 0.02 -5.69
C ASN A 150 -2.61 -0.55 -6.41
N LEU A 151 -3.79 -0.44 -5.80
CA LEU A 151 -5.07 -0.83 -6.39
C LEU A 151 -5.61 0.17 -7.44
N GLY A 152 -4.87 1.25 -7.74
CA GLY A 152 -5.20 2.23 -8.78
C GLY A 152 -5.88 3.51 -8.28
N LEU A 153 -6.22 3.64 -7.00
CA LEU A 153 -6.84 4.85 -6.46
C LEU A 153 -5.89 6.04 -6.56
N LYS A 154 -6.42 7.17 -7.03
CA LYS A 154 -5.77 8.49 -6.93
C LYS A 154 -6.03 9.09 -5.54
N HIS A 155 -5.34 10.19 -5.23
CA HIS A 155 -5.76 11.02 -4.12
C HIS A 155 -7.21 11.45 -4.31
N CYS A 156 -7.97 11.42 -3.21
CA CYS A 156 -9.38 11.75 -3.20
C CYS A 156 -9.59 13.22 -2.80
N ASP A 157 -10.32 13.94 -3.61
CA ASP A 157 -10.76 15.31 -3.37
C ASP A 157 -12.25 15.41 -2.96
N ASN A 158 -12.97 14.28 -3.05
CA ASN A 158 -14.42 14.22 -2.82
C ASN A 158 -14.81 14.32 -1.34
N ASP A 159 -14.01 13.75 -0.45
CA ASP A 159 -14.27 13.77 0.99
C ASP A 159 -12.96 13.92 1.78
N LYS A 160 -12.89 14.93 2.63
CA LYS A 160 -11.69 15.25 3.43
C LYS A 160 -11.36 14.18 4.49
N LYS A 161 -12.35 13.36 4.90
CA LYS A 161 -12.17 12.24 5.83
C LYS A 161 -11.83 10.92 5.13
N CYS A 162 -11.99 10.87 3.78
CA CYS A 162 -11.61 9.69 3.01
C CYS A 162 -10.14 9.38 3.22
N MET A 163 -9.82 8.10 3.44
CA MET A 163 -8.45 7.63 3.63
C MET A 163 -7.53 7.99 2.45
N MET A 164 -8.07 8.10 1.22
CA MET A 164 -7.31 8.49 0.04
C MET A 164 -7.09 10.00 -0.09
N ASN A 165 -7.52 10.83 0.88
CA ASN A 165 -7.24 12.27 0.83
C ASN A 165 -5.72 12.54 0.96
N ASP A 166 -5.20 13.49 0.16
CA ASP A 166 -3.77 13.82 0.17
C ASP A 166 -3.36 14.50 1.49
N ALA A 167 -2.45 13.90 2.21
CA ALA A 167 -1.90 14.46 3.44
C ALA A 167 -1.05 15.73 3.20
N ARG A 168 -0.63 16.00 1.95
CA ARG A 168 0.22 17.13 1.56
C ARG A 168 1.44 17.31 2.47
N GLY A 169 1.97 16.18 2.97
CA GLY A 169 3.09 16.12 3.92
C GLY A 169 2.75 16.60 5.34
N THR A 170 1.48 16.76 5.70
CA THR A 170 1.07 17.18 7.03
C THR A 170 0.47 16.03 7.82
N ILE A 171 0.96 15.86 9.07
CA ILE A 171 0.43 14.82 9.97
C ILE A 171 -1.01 15.11 10.38
N LYS A 172 -1.43 16.38 10.34
CA LYS A 172 -2.80 16.80 10.67
C LYS A 172 -3.83 16.09 9.78
N GLN A 173 -3.56 15.94 8.48
CA GLN A 173 -4.47 15.25 7.57
C GLN A 173 -4.53 13.76 7.84
N VAL A 174 -3.40 13.11 8.19
CA VAL A 174 -3.37 11.70 8.60
C VAL A 174 -4.21 11.50 9.87
N ASP A 175 -4.11 12.44 10.83
CA ASP A 175 -4.91 12.37 12.08
C ASP A 175 -6.39 12.62 11.83
N PHE A 176 -6.74 13.52 10.92
CA PHE A 176 -8.12 13.90 10.59
C PHE A 176 -8.86 12.83 9.78
N GLY A 177 -8.18 12.16 8.83
CA GLY A 177 -8.77 11.13 7.99
C GLY A 177 -9.23 9.90 8.78
N ASN A 178 -10.24 9.20 8.26
CA ASN A 178 -10.74 7.95 8.82
C ASN A 178 -10.17 6.74 8.07
N VAL A 179 -10.20 5.56 8.70
CA VAL A 179 -9.95 4.26 8.04
C VAL A 179 -11.20 3.89 7.25
N TRP A 180 -11.43 4.59 6.14
CA TRP A 180 -12.64 4.48 5.35
C TRP A 180 -12.44 5.06 3.94
N PHE A 181 -13.06 4.46 2.94
CA PHE A 181 -13.16 4.99 1.59
C PHE A 181 -14.54 5.62 1.35
N CYS A 182 -14.57 6.83 0.79
CA CYS A 182 -15.81 7.42 0.32
C CYS A 182 -16.40 6.65 -0.87
N ASP A 183 -17.68 6.86 -1.19
CA ASP A 183 -18.38 6.14 -2.23
C ASP A 183 -17.71 6.22 -3.60
N LYS A 184 -17.10 7.36 -3.94
CA LYS A 184 -16.32 7.53 -5.18
C LYS A 184 -15.16 6.51 -5.25
N CYS A 185 -14.40 6.38 -4.16
CA CYS A 185 -13.27 5.45 -4.09
C CYS A 185 -13.72 3.98 -4.05
N ARG A 186 -14.81 3.68 -3.33
CA ARG A 186 -15.39 2.34 -3.28
C ARG A 186 -15.88 1.87 -4.65
N LYS A 187 -16.63 2.73 -5.36
CA LYS A 187 -17.09 2.45 -6.73
C LYS A 187 -15.92 2.16 -7.67
N GLN A 188 -14.82 2.90 -7.56
CA GLN A 188 -13.63 2.68 -8.39
C GLN A 188 -12.98 1.32 -8.12
N LEU A 189 -12.97 0.85 -6.87
CA LEU A 189 -12.45 -0.47 -6.48
C LEU A 189 -13.46 -1.61 -6.66
N LYS A 190 -14.72 -1.30 -6.99
CA LYS A 190 -15.83 -2.28 -7.08
C LYS A 190 -16.07 -3.05 -5.77
N ILE A 191 -15.97 -2.37 -4.61
CA ILE A 191 -16.19 -2.90 -3.25
C ILE A 191 -17.22 -2.12 -2.49
#